data_390f6503511764257a7c7e2d70501a53
#
_entry.id   390f6503511764257a7c7e2d70501a53
#
_cell.length_a   1.000
_cell.length_b   1.000
_cell.length_c   1.000
_cell.angle_alpha   90.00
_cell.angle_beta   90.00
_cell.angle_gamma   90.00
#
_symmetry.space_group_name_H-M   'P 1'
#
loop_
_entity.id
_entity.type
_entity.pdbx_description
1 polymer ?
#
loop_
_entity_poly.entity_id
_entity_poly.type
_entity_poly.pdbx_seq_one_letter_code
_entity_poly.pdbx_strand_id
1 'polypeptide(L)'
;MASDRERTQRRRRQLCERLRVLSLEPLMRGSLVVRVRRCGRPNCACASDPNRRHAGKFLTVHLAGRSHAVHVRPQDEARVRAAIDAYAELWDVVNGLTACELSDLKRE
;
A
#
# COMPACT_ATOMS: atom_id res chain seq x y z
N MET A 1 -23.57 25.01 17.78
CA MET A 1 -22.26 24.60 17.34
C MET A 1 -21.80 23.33 18.07
N ALA A 2 -21.15 22.42 17.36
CA ALA A 2 -20.65 21.21 18.00
C ALA A 2 -19.43 21.54 18.88
N SER A 3 -19.34 20.90 20.05
CA SER A 3 -18.16 20.99 20.90
C SER A 3 -16.99 20.23 20.29
N ASP A 4 -15.77 20.44 20.81
CA ASP A 4 -14.60 19.69 20.38
C ASP A 4 -14.80 18.19 20.60
N ARG A 5 -15.41 17.81 21.73
CA ARG A 5 -15.71 16.41 22.04
C ARG A 5 -16.62 15.80 20.99
N GLU A 6 -17.69 16.53 20.63
CA GLU A 6 -18.64 16.07 19.63
C GLU A 6 -17.99 15.92 18.25
N ARG A 7 -17.15 16.88 17.86
CA ARG A 7 -16.41 16.80 16.60
C ARG A 7 -15.49 15.60 16.57
N THR A 8 -14.78 15.34 17.67
CA THR A 8 -13.90 14.19 17.79
C THR A 8 -14.67 12.87 17.68
N GLN A 9 -15.82 12.78 18.36
CA GLN A 9 -16.66 11.58 18.29
C GLN A 9 -17.21 11.35 16.88
N ARG A 10 -17.63 12.41 16.21
CA ARG A 10 -18.10 12.33 14.83
C ARG A 10 -16.97 11.85 13.91
N ARG A 11 -15.80 12.44 14.07
CA ARG A 11 -14.63 12.05 13.28
C ARG A 11 -14.28 10.58 13.50
N ARG A 12 -14.29 10.14 14.76
CA ARG A 12 -14.02 8.73 15.11
C ARG A 12 -15.00 7.80 14.40
N ARG A 13 -16.30 8.12 14.42
CA ARG A 13 -17.32 7.29 13.75
C ARG A 13 -17.06 7.20 12.25
N GLN A 14 -16.73 8.31 11.60
CA GLN A 14 -16.41 8.33 10.17
C GLN A 14 -15.21 7.46 9.86
N LEU A 15 -14.15 7.56 10.67
CA LEU A 15 -12.93 6.79 10.49
C LEU A 15 -13.17 5.30 10.74
N CYS A 16 -13.95 4.95 11.76
CA CYS A 16 -14.29 3.54 12.04
C CYS A 16 -15.10 2.94 10.90
N GLU A 17 -16.03 3.70 10.31
CA GLU A 17 -16.78 3.24 9.16
C GLU A 17 -15.87 3.01 7.95
N ARG A 18 -14.94 3.91 7.72
CA ARG A 18 -13.97 3.75 6.63
C ARG A 18 -13.05 2.56 6.87
N LEU A 19 -12.61 2.36 8.12
CA LEU A 19 -11.81 1.20 8.49
C LEU A 19 -12.54 -0.10 8.19
N ARG A 20 -13.83 -0.15 8.50
CA ARG A 20 -14.66 -1.33 8.22
C ARG A 20 -14.68 -1.65 6.73
N VAL A 21 -14.87 -0.65 5.89
CA VAL A 21 -14.88 -0.82 4.43
C VAL A 21 -13.52 -1.31 3.94
N LEU A 22 -12.44 -0.67 4.40
CA LEU A 22 -11.09 -1.04 4.00
C LEU A 22 -10.72 -2.45 4.44
N SER A 23 -11.25 -2.93 5.57
CA SER A 23 -10.95 -4.28 6.07
C SER A 23 -11.49 -5.39 5.16
N LEU A 24 -12.40 -5.05 4.25
CA LEU A 24 -12.97 -5.99 3.29
C LEU A 24 -12.19 -6.03 1.97
N GLU A 25 -11.26 -5.12 1.78
CA GLU A 25 -10.45 -5.03 0.58
C GLU A 25 -9.13 -5.79 0.72
N PRO A 26 -8.55 -6.27 -0.38
CA PRO A 26 -7.16 -6.73 -0.33
C PRO A 26 -6.26 -5.58 0.10
N LEU A 27 -5.41 -5.84 1.06
CA LEU A 27 -4.47 -4.86 1.60
C LEU A 27 -3.06 -5.35 1.33
N MET A 28 -2.21 -4.47 0.79
CA MET A 28 -0.86 -4.86 0.45
C MET A 28 0.14 -3.80 0.91
N ARG A 29 0.96 -4.18 1.87
CA ARG A 29 2.03 -3.32 2.37
C ARG A 29 3.28 -3.59 1.54
N GLY A 30 3.41 -2.88 0.44
CA GLY A 30 4.52 -3.08 -0.48
C GLY A 30 4.68 -1.91 -1.43
N SER A 31 5.61 -2.04 -2.32
CA SER A 31 5.90 -1.03 -3.33
C SER A 31 5.98 -1.69 -4.71
N LEU A 32 5.45 -1.00 -5.70
CA LEU A 32 5.56 -1.44 -7.08
C LEU A 32 6.74 -0.71 -7.72
N VAL A 33 7.73 -1.47 -8.18
CA VAL A 33 8.96 -0.92 -8.77
C VAL A 33 9.16 -1.44 -10.17
N VAL A 34 9.80 -0.65 -11.01
CA VAL A 34 10.19 -1.07 -12.35
C VAL A 34 11.66 -1.50 -12.29
N ARG A 35 11.94 -2.69 -12.80
CA ARG A 35 13.30 -3.19 -12.93
C ARG A 35 13.57 -3.59 -14.37
N VAL A 36 14.78 -3.34 -14.81
CA VAL A 36 15.28 -3.75 -16.12
C VAL A 36 16.22 -4.91 -15.89
N ARG A 37 15.95 -6.06 -16.53
CA ARG A 37 16.75 -7.27 -16.32
C ARG A 37 16.81 -8.14 -17.56
N ARG A 38 17.68 -9.14 -17.52
CA ARG A 38 17.74 -10.19 -18.53
C ARG A 38 16.54 -11.12 -18.39
N CYS A 39 15.99 -11.56 -19.52
CA CYS A 39 14.85 -12.48 -19.50
C CYS A 39 15.23 -13.94 -19.22
N GLY A 40 16.52 -14.24 -19.20
CA GLY A 40 17.02 -15.62 -18.98
C GLY A 40 17.13 -16.46 -20.23
N ARG A 41 16.71 -15.97 -21.38
CA ARG A 41 16.81 -16.69 -22.66
C ARG A 41 18.18 -16.42 -23.29
N PRO A 42 18.99 -17.47 -23.61
CA PRO A 42 20.33 -17.25 -24.18
C PRO A 42 20.32 -16.55 -25.54
N ASN A 43 19.26 -16.76 -26.32
CA ASN A 43 19.15 -16.22 -27.70
C ASN A 43 18.62 -14.78 -27.71
N CYS A 44 18.23 -14.23 -26.57
CA CYS A 44 17.70 -12.88 -26.53
C CYS A 44 18.83 -11.87 -26.52
N ALA A 45 18.67 -10.78 -27.26
CA ALA A 45 19.65 -9.70 -27.29
C ALA A 45 19.94 -9.11 -25.91
N CYS A 46 19.01 -9.22 -24.96
CA CYS A 46 19.19 -8.73 -23.59
C CYS A 46 20.30 -9.49 -22.84
N ALA A 47 20.66 -10.68 -23.28
CA ALA A 47 21.70 -11.48 -22.63
C ALA A 47 23.09 -10.84 -22.75
N SER A 48 23.35 -10.14 -23.85
CA SER A 48 24.65 -9.55 -24.13
C SER A 48 24.62 -8.01 -24.20
N ASP A 49 23.47 -7.40 -24.43
CA ASP A 49 23.34 -5.96 -24.62
C ASP A 49 22.54 -5.35 -23.46
N PRO A 50 23.17 -4.54 -22.57
CA PRO A 50 22.48 -3.89 -21.46
C PRO A 50 21.34 -2.95 -21.89
N ASN A 51 21.41 -2.40 -23.12
CA ASN A 51 20.38 -1.50 -23.62
C ASN A 51 19.14 -2.22 -24.12
N ARG A 52 19.19 -3.55 -24.22
CA ARG A 52 18.10 -4.38 -24.70
C ARG A 52 17.47 -5.24 -23.62
N ARG A 53 17.72 -4.91 -22.36
CA ARG A 53 17.12 -5.62 -21.22
C ARG A 53 15.64 -5.29 -21.13
N HIS A 54 14.87 -6.23 -20.59
CA HIS A 54 13.42 -6.09 -20.47
C HIS A 54 13.06 -5.34 -19.21
N ALA A 55 12.19 -4.36 -19.35
CA ALA A 55 11.59 -3.68 -18.21
C ALA A 55 10.44 -4.54 -17.69
N GLY A 56 10.35 -4.66 -16.37
CA GLY A 56 9.24 -5.36 -15.72
C GLY A 56 8.89 -4.68 -14.42
N LYS A 57 7.64 -4.85 -14.01
CA LYS A 57 7.15 -4.33 -12.73
C LYS A 57 7.19 -5.43 -11.69
N PHE A 58 7.70 -5.09 -10.51
CA PHE A 58 7.85 -6.02 -9.40
C PHE A 58 7.23 -5.43 -8.15
N LEU A 59 6.49 -6.26 -7.45
CA LEU A 59 6.03 -5.93 -6.11
C LEU A 59 7.12 -6.33 -5.12
N THR A 60 7.57 -5.37 -4.33
CA THR A 60 8.54 -5.63 -3.26
C THR A 60 7.83 -5.52 -1.93
N VAL A 61 7.98 -6.54 -1.09
CA VAL A 61 7.32 -6.65 0.20
C VAL A 61 8.33 -7.16 1.22
N HIS A 62 8.27 -6.61 2.43
CA HIS A 62 9.07 -7.07 3.56
C HIS A 62 8.16 -7.79 4.55
N LEU A 63 8.36 -9.07 4.72
CA LEU A 63 7.55 -9.89 5.64
C LEU A 63 8.47 -10.77 6.48
N ALA A 64 8.26 -10.77 7.79
CA ALA A 64 8.99 -11.61 8.73
C ALA A 64 10.51 -11.49 8.57
N GLY A 65 11.00 -10.26 8.38
CA GLY A 65 12.43 -9.98 8.24
C GLY A 65 13.01 -10.33 6.87
N ARG A 66 12.17 -10.71 5.90
CA ARG A 66 12.63 -11.08 4.56
C ARG A 66 12.04 -10.16 3.51
N SER A 67 12.83 -9.83 2.51
CA SER A 67 12.37 -9.13 1.32
C SER A 67 11.87 -10.14 0.30
N HIS A 68 10.72 -9.82 -0.30
CA HIS A 68 10.14 -10.58 -1.39
C HIS A 68 9.99 -9.68 -2.59
N ALA A 69 10.35 -10.18 -3.77
CA ALA A 69 10.15 -9.47 -5.03
C ALA A 69 9.39 -10.41 -5.96
N VAL A 70 8.22 -10.00 -6.39
CA VAL A 70 7.34 -10.80 -7.24
C VAL A 70 7.05 -10.03 -8.51
N HIS A 71 7.28 -10.67 -9.65
CA HIS A 71 6.93 -10.08 -10.94
C HIS A 71 5.42 -9.89 -11.05
N VAL A 72 5.00 -8.68 -11.41
CA VAL A 72 3.58 -8.35 -11.58
C VAL A 72 3.25 -8.30 -13.07
N ARG A 73 2.37 -9.21 -13.50
CA ARG A 73 1.94 -9.24 -14.89
C ARG A 73 1.09 -8.01 -15.20
N PRO A 74 1.08 -7.55 -16.46
CA PRO A 74 0.26 -6.37 -16.81
C PRO A 74 -1.21 -6.49 -16.40
N GLN A 75 -1.80 -7.68 -16.50
CA GLN A 75 -3.20 -7.89 -16.12
C GLN A 75 -3.46 -7.81 -14.61
N ASP A 76 -2.42 -7.92 -13.78
CA ASP A 76 -2.52 -7.85 -12.33
C ASP A 76 -2.16 -6.48 -11.77
N GLU A 77 -1.61 -5.58 -12.59
CA GLU A 77 -1.07 -4.30 -12.10
C GLU A 77 -2.13 -3.45 -11.40
N ALA A 78 -3.31 -3.31 -12.01
CA ALA A 78 -4.37 -2.47 -11.42
C ALA A 78 -4.80 -3.02 -10.06
N ARG A 79 -4.92 -4.34 -9.93
CA ARG A 79 -5.28 -4.99 -8.68
C ARG A 79 -4.22 -4.78 -7.60
N VAL A 80 -2.95 -4.91 -7.97
CA VAL A 80 -1.83 -4.70 -7.04
C VAL A 80 -1.79 -3.24 -6.57
N ARG A 81 -1.93 -2.28 -7.50
CA ARG A 81 -1.96 -0.85 -7.13
C ARG A 81 -3.11 -0.53 -6.20
N ALA A 82 -4.30 -1.07 -6.48
CA ALA A 82 -5.46 -0.86 -5.62
C ALA A 82 -5.22 -1.38 -4.20
N ALA A 83 -4.58 -2.55 -4.05
CA ALA A 83 -4.27 -3.12 -2.74
C ALA A 83 -3.22 -2.28 -1.99
N ILE A 84 -2.22 -1.75 -2.69
CA ILE A 84 -1.23 -0.85 -2.10
C ILE A 84 -1.90 0.45 -1.64
N ASP A 85 -2.75 1.03 -2.47
CA ASP A 85 -3.47 2.27 -2.15
C ASP A 85 -4.41 2.07 -0.96
N ALA A 86 -5.10 0.92 -0.91
CA ALA A 86 -5.99 0.58 0.20
C ALA A 86 -5.21 0.48 1.52
N TYR A 87 -4.02 -0.12 1.50
CA TYR A 87 -3.18 -0.17 2.70
C TYR A 87 -2.72 1.23 3.12
N ALA A 88 -2.33 2.09 2.17
CA ALA A 88 -1.93 3.45 2.48
C ALA A 88 -3.07 4.23 3.14
N GLU A 89 -4.29 4.08 2.63
CA GLU A 89 -5.48 4.70 3.21
C GLU A 89 -5.78 4.14 4.61
N LEU A 90 -5.63 2.83 4.79
CA LEU A 90 -5.78 2.19 6.11
C LEU A 90 -4.84 2.84 7.13
N TRP A 91 -3.60 3.07 6.75
CA TRP A 91 -2.62 3.73 7.61
C TRP A 91 -3.08 5.13 8.00
N ASP A 92 -3.58 5.91 7.04
CA ASP A 92 -4.11 7.25 7.31
C ASP A 92 -5.30 7.20 8.27
N VAL A 93 -6.17 6.21 8.12
CA VAL A 93 -7.32 6.03 9.02
C VAL A 93 -6.85 5.71 10.45
N VAL A 94 -5.88 4.81 10.59
CA VAL A 94 -5.32 4.46 11.90
C VAL A 94 -4.69 5.70 12.55
N ASN A 95 -3.94 6.49 11.78
CA ASN A 95 -3.37 7.74 12.29
C ASN A 95 -4.45 8.73 12.73
N GLY A 96 -5.54 8.83 11.98
CA GLY A 96 -6.68 9.66 12.35
C GLY A 96 -7.36 9.21 13.64
N LEU A 97 -7.52 7.89 13.82
CA LEU A 97 -8.07 7.33 15.06
C LEU A 97 -7.14 7.61 16.24
N THR A 98 -5.84 7.49 16.03
CA THR A 98 -4.85 7.83 17.06
C THR A 98 -4.96 9.30 17.46
N ALA A 99 -5.14 10.19 16.49
CA ALA A 99 -5.33 11.61 16.75
C ALA A 99 -6.59 11.88 17.59
N CYS A 100 -7.68 11.13 17.34
CA CYS A 100 -8.89 11.22 18.16
C CYS A 100 -8.62 10.84 19.62
N GLU A 101 -7.92 9.74 19.84
CA GLU A 101 -7.56 9.28 21.18
C GLU A 101 -6.65 10.27 21.88
N LEU A 102 -5.69 10.83 21.14
CA LEU A 102 -4.79 11.85 21.69
C LEU A 102 -5.55 13.10 22.11
N SER A 103 -6.54 13.52 21.32
CA SER A 103 -7.40 14.67 21.66
C SER A 103 -8.20 14.42 22.93
N ASP A 104 -8.77 13.23 23.08
CA ASP A 104 -9.53 12.85 24.27
C ASP A 104 -8.61 12.84 25.51
N LEU A 105 -7.42 12.29 25.36
CA LEU A 105 -6.46 12.22 26.47
C LEU A 105 -6.05 13.61 26.95
N LYS A 106 -5.85 14.55 26.03
CA LYS A 106 -5.46 15.92 26.37
C LYS A 106 -6.57 16.70 27.08
N ARG A 107 -7.82 16.30 26.86
CA ARG A 107 -8.97 16.96 27.51
C ARG A 107 -9.21 16.51 28.94
N GLU A 108 -8.61 15.42 29.36
CA GLU A 108 -8.76 14.90 30.73
C GLU A 108 -7.84 15.57 31.74
#